data_6838f36981557e78d8463b585761f29a
#
_entry.id   6838f36981557e78d8463b585761f29a
#
_cell.length_a   1.000
_cell.length_b   1.000
_cell.length_c   1.000
_cell.angle_alpha   90.00
_cell.angle_beta   90.00
_cell.angle_gamma   90.00
#
_symmetry.space_group_name_H-M   'P 1'
#
loop_
_entity.id
_entity.type
_entity.pdbx_description
1 polymer ?
#
loop_
_entity_poly.entity_id
_entity_poly.type
_entity_poly.pdbx_seq_one_letter_code
_entity_poly.pdbx_strand_id
1 'polypeptide(L)'
;WGIILVHGYYPKKWNTKGFEWVTPIFMLSEATIPLWFFRYDWNECPNNSADYLDSQIEDLILNNPGLDSLWILGHSFGGIVSSLFSDQWDQNFPLTVHTIATPLATNRFEDSHCSFKGKKTYEINENITYTQWKTVKNQDGAFKHLEFDPQNVLIKGGKVIALPGTWKNSRLGHNKSIQWVCEKVIGSR
;
A
#
# COMPACT_ATOMS: atom_id res chain seq x y z
N TRP A 1 3.40 2.66 -18.81
CA TRP A 1 2.97 2.39 -17.44
C TRP A 1 3.38 3.50 -16.48
N GLY A 2 2.77 3.57 -15.31
CA GLY A 2 3.08 4.56 -14.27
C GLY A 2 2.93 4.01 -12.85
N ILE A 3 3.35 4.77 -11.84
CA ILE A 3 3.32 4.34 -10.43
C ILE A 3 2.56 5.37 -9.58
N ILE A 4 1.64 4.88 -8.76
CA ILE A 4 0.96 5.66 -7.73
C ILE A 4 1.47 5.21 -6.35
N LEU A 5 1.93 6.16 -5.55
CA LEU A 5 2.36 5.95 -4.17
C LEU A 5 1.23 6.36 -3.23
N VAL A 6 0.83 5.47 -2.33
CA VAL A 6 -0.23 5.71 -1.34
C VAL A 6 0.37 5.64 0.06
N HIS A 7 0.45 6.80 0.72
CA HIS A 7 1.13 6.93 2.01
C HIS A 7 0.34 6.32 3.18
N GLY A 8 1.03 6.09 4.30
CA GLY A 8 0.44 5.60 5.53
C GLY A 8 -0.20 6.70 6.39
N TYR A 9 -0.58 6.29 7.61
CA TYR A 9 -1.06 7.20 8.65
C TYR A 9 0.10 7.99 9.28
N TYR A 10 -0.09 9.29 9.46
CA TYR A 10 0.88 10.17 10.11
C TYR A 10 0.31 10.78 11.40
N PRO A 11 0.79 10.38 12.59
CA PRO A 11 0.40 11.01 13.83
C PRO A 11 0.67 12.52 13.81
N LYS A 12 -0.23 13.33 14.38
CA LYS A 12 -0.15 14.81 14.37
C LYS A 12 1.21 15.36 14.81
N LYS A 13 1.90 14.65 15.73
CA LYS A 13 3.20 15.06 16.30
C LYS A 13 4.42 14.61 15.48
N TRP A 14 4.24 13.90 14.37
CA TRP A 14 5.37 13.49 13.53
C TRP A 14 5.80 14.64 12.61
N ASN A 15 7.01 15.15 12.84
CA ASN A 15 7.60 16.20 12.01
C ASN A 15 8.17 15.68 10.70
N THR A 16 8.40 14.36 10.59
CA THR A 16 9.07 13.69 9.46
C THR A 16 8.08 12.98 8.52
N LYS A 17 6.85 13.49 8.43
CA LYS A 17 5.80 12.92 7.58
C LYS A 17 6.24 12.83 6.12
N GLY A 18 6.20 11.63 5.56
CA GLY A 18 6.57 11.36 4.17
C GLY A 18 8.06 11.14 3.92
N PHE A 19 8.94 11.33 4.92
CA PHE A 19 10.39 11.12 4.74
C PHE A 19 10.74 9.67 4.39
N GLU A 20 9.92 8.71 4.80
CA GLU A 20 10.07 7.31 4.44
C GLU A 20 9.95 7.06 2.93
N TRP A 21 9.34 7.99 2.20
CA TRP A 21 9.17 7.93 0.75
C TRP A 21 10.28 8.64 -0.03
N VAL A 22 11.13 9.44 0.60
CA VAL A 22 12.17 10.23 -0.11
C VAL A 22 13.09 9.34 -0.91
N THR A 23 13.73 8.33 -0.28
CA THR A 23 14.61 7.40 -0.99
C THR A 23 13.86 6.56 -2.04
N PRO A 24 12.70 5.95 -1.73
CA PRO A 24 11.88 5.28 -2.73
C PRO A 24 11.52 6.14 -3.95
N ILE A 25 11.13 7.40 -3.73
CA ILE A 25 10.80 8.33 -4.83
C ILE A 25 12.04 8.56 -5.72
N PHE A 26 13.21 8.81 -5.14
CA PHE A 26 14.43 8.97 -5.92
C PHE A 26 14.73 7.73 -6.76
N MET A 27 14.67 6.54 -6.18
CA MET A 27 14.91 5.29 -6.88
C MET A 27 13.94 5.07 -8.03
N LEU A 28 12.65 5.39 -7.82
CA LEU A 28 11.62 5.25 -8.85
C LEU A 28 11.77 6.31 -9.95
N SER A 29 12.14 7.54 -9.60
CA SER A 29 12.32 8.64 -10.57
C SER A 29 13.51 8.43 -11.50
N GLU A 30 14.59 7.80 -11.03
CA GLU A 30 15.74 7.44 -11.86
C GLU A 30 15.36 6.47 -13.01
N ALA A 31 14.31 5.72 -12.85
CA ALA A 31 13.78 4.83 -13.89
C ALA A 31 12.95 5.53 -14.98
N THR A 32 12.85 6.87 -14.96
CA THR A 32 12.06 7.70 -15.89
C THR A 32 10.58 7.30 -16.02
N ILE A 33 10.01 6.74 -14.95
CA ILE A 33 8.63 6.28 -14.90
C ILE A 33 7.76 7.40 -14.35
N PRO A 34 6.60 7.72 -14.97
CA PRO A 34 5.64 8.64 -14.39
C PRO A 34 5.25 8.22 -12.97
N LEU A 35 5.31 9.17 -12.03
CA LEU A 35 5.14 8.92 -10.62
C LEU A 35 4.14 9.91 -10.03
N TRP A 36 3.09 9.41 -9.39
CA TRP A 36 2.10 10.19 -8.68
C TRP A 36 2.09 9.85 -7.21
N PHE A 37 1.95 10.85 -6.36
CA PHE A 37 1.82 10.68 -4.93
C PHE A 37 0.38 10.98 -4.53
N PHE A 38 -0.41 9.95 -4.25
CA PHE A 38 -1.80 10.09 -3.83
C PHE A 38 -1.87 10.65 -2.42
N ARG A 39 -2.50 11.82 -2.29
CA ARG A 39 -2.69 12.51 -1.02
C ARG A 39 -4.17 12.48 -0.63
N TYR A 40 -4.42 12.02 0.58
CA TYR A 40 -5.75 11.91 1.16
C TYR A 40 -5.71 12.26 2.65
N ASP A 41 -6.87 12.47 3.27
CA ASP A 41 -6.94 12.63 4.72
C ASP A 41 -6.93 11.26 5.40
N TRP A 42 -5.82 10.91 6.01
CA TRP A 42 -5.67 9.65 6.74
C TRP A 42 -6.46 9.58 8.06
N ASN A 43 -7.22 10.63 8.44
CA ASN A 43 -8.16 10.60 9.56
C ASN A 43 -9.57 10.20 9.09
N GLU A 44 -9.81 10.21 7.78
CA GLU A 44 -11.03 9.74 7.17
C GLU A 44 -11.16 8.21 7.24
N CYS A 45 -12.38 7.74 7.01
CA CYS A 45 -12.64 6.32 6.82
C CYS A 45 -11.89 5.78 5.61
N PRO A 46 -11.18 4.65 5.70
CA PRO A 46 -10.43 4.11 4.58
C PRO A 46 -11.30 3.78 3.35
N ASN A 47 -12.60 3.53 3.52
CA ASN A 47 -13.54 3.36 2.41
C ASN A 47 -13.66 4.66 1.59
N ASN A 48 -13.86 5.82 2.26
CA ASN A 48 -13.94 7.10 1.56
C ASN A 48 -12.63 7.41 0.79
N SER A 49 -11.50 7.04 1.39
CA SER A 49 -10.18 7.21 0.74
C SER A 49 -10.00 6.26 -0.43
N ALA A 50 -10.58 5.06 -0.38
CA ALA A 50 -10.56 4.10 -1.49
C ALA A 50 -11.43 4.59 -2.66
N ASP A 51 -12.64 5.09 -2.38
CA ASP A 51 -13.53 5.68 -3.39
C ASP A 51 -12.88 6.91 -4.05
N TYR A 52 -12.16 7.72 -3.25
CA TYR A 52 -11.41 8.86 -3.78
C TYR A 52 -10.21 8.40 -4.64
N LEU A 53 -9.49 7.35 -4.24
CA LEU A 53 -8.40 6.77 -5.05
C LEU A 53 -8.93 6.27 -6.38
N ASP A 54 -10.10 5.62 -6.38
CA ASP A 54 -10.77 5.12 -7.57
C ASP A 54 -11.04 6.24 -8.57
N SER A 55 -11.71 7.32 -8.14
CA SER A 55 -11.98 8.47 -8.98
C SER A 55 -10.71 9.13 -9.53
N GLN A 56 -9.64 9.20 -8.73
CA GLN A 56 -8.38 9.78 -9.17
C GLN A 56 -7.65 8.89 -10.20
N ILE A 57 -7.80 7.57 -10.11
CA ILE A 57 -7.22 6.64 -11.10
C ILE A 57 -8.00 6.72 -12.42
N GLU A 58 -9.33 6.80 -12.37
CA GLU A 58 -10.16 7.02 -13.56
C GLU A 58 -9.77 8.31 -14.29
N ASP A 59 -9.68 9.42 -13.56
CA ASP A 59 -9.24 10.71 -14.11
C ASP A 59 -7.82 10.63 -14.68
N LEU A 60 -6.92 9.92 -14.01
CA LEU A 60 -5.54 9.75 -14.46
C LEU A 60 -5.49 8.97 -15.79
N ILE A 61 -6.21 7.87 -15.91
CA ILE A 61 -6.29 7.07 -17.13
C ILE A 61 -6.86 7.90 -18.27
N LEU A 62 -7.97 8.61 -18.02
CA LEU A 62 -8.64 9.44 -19.01
C LEU A 62 -7.73 10.56 -19.55
N ASN A 63 -6.97 11.20 -18.67
CA ASN A 63 -6.09 12.31 -19.03
C ASN A 63 -4.71 11.90 -19.57
N ASN A 64 -4.39 10.60 -19.54
CA ASN A 64 -3.11 10.05 -20.00
C ASN A 64 -3.32 8.88 -20.98
N PRO A 65 -3.79 9.10 -22.21
CA PRO A 65 -4.14 8.05 -23.15
C PRO A 65 -2.97 7.15 -23.58
N GLY A 66 -1.73 7.56 -23.29
CA GLY A 66 -0.53 6.73 -23.49
C GLY A 66 -0.20 5.80 -22.32
N LEU A 67 -1.00 5.84 -21.26
CA LEU A 67 -0.82 4.97 -20.12
C LEU A 67 -1.48 3.61 -20.39
N ASP A 68 -0.71 2.54 -20.32
CA ASP A 68 -1.15 1.16 -20.60
C ASP A 68 -1.35 0.30 -19.35
N SER A 69 -0.77 0.72 -18.22
CA SER A 69 -0.87 0.02 -16.94
C SER A 69 -0.48 0.94 -15.78
N LEU A 70 -0.94 0.61 -14.57
CA LEU A 70 -0.58 1.32 -13.36
C LEU A 70 -0.12 0.35 -12.26
N TRP A 71 0.89 0.77 -11.54
CA TRP A 71 1.30 0.14 -10.30
C TRP A 71 0.91 1.02 -9.12
N ILE A 72 0.36 0.41 -8.08
CA ILE A 72 -0.02 1.08 -6.84
C ILE A 72 0.85 0.50 -5.72
N LEU A 73 1.62 1.35 -5.05
CA LEU A 73 2.43 0.99 -3.90
C LEU A 73 1.81 1.62 -2.65
N GLY A 74 1.04 0.84 -1.90
CA GLY A 74 0.37 1.28 -0.68
C GLY A 74 1.12 0.85 0.58
N HIS A 75 1.51 1.80 1.44
CA HIS A 75 2.19 1.51 2.68
C HIS A 75 1.30 1.68 3.90
N SER A 76 1.34 0.72 4.83
CA SER A 76 0.63 0.83 6.11
C SER A 76 -0.87 1.10 5.90
N PHE A 77 -1.42 2.20 6.40
CA PHE A 77 -2.80 2.61 6.15
C PHE A 77 -3.12 2.79 4.65
N GLY A 78 -2.17 3.32 3.87
CA GLY A 78 -2.31 3.42 2.42
C GLY A 78 -2.46 2.06 1.73
N GLY A 79 -1.91 0.99 2.32
CA GLY A 79 -2.15 -0.37 1.88
C GLY A 79 -3.59 -0.83 2.14
N ILE A 80 -4.23 -0.40 3.24
CA ILE A 80 -5.66 -0.66 3.48
C ILE A 80 -6.49 0.01 2.38
N VAL A 81 -6.24 1.29 2.11
CA VAL A 81 -6.91 2.05 1.05
C VAL A 81 -6.76 1.35 -0.30
N SER A 82 -5.52 0.96 -0.66
CA SER A 82 -5.25 0.24 -1.91
C SER A 82 -5.92 -1.13 -1.99
N SER A 83 -6.07 -1.83 -0.85
CA SER A 83 -6.74 -3.14 -0.81
C SER A 83 -8.25 -3.03 -0.96
N LEU A 84 -8.86 -2.03 -0.33
CA LEU A 84 -10.30 -1.73 -0.49
C LEU A 84 -10.61 -1.30 -1.93
N PHE A 85 -9.78 -0.45 -2.50
CA PHE A 85 -9.85 -0.09 -3.91
C PHE A 85 -9.77 -1.33 -4.81
N SER A 86 -8.83 -2.26 -4.54
CA SER A 86 -8.67 -3.48 -5.32
C SER A 86 -9.84 -4.46 -5.21
N ASP A 87 -10.58 -4.43 -4.11
CA ASP A 87 -11.78 -5.26 -3.86
C ASP A 87 -13.00 -4.76 -4.68
N GLN A 88 -13.01 -3.48 -5.05
CA GLN A 88 -14.12 -2.84 -5.76
C GLN A 88 -13.83 -2.48 -7.23
N TRP A 89 -12.57 -2.53 -7.67
CA TRP A 89 -12.18 -2.19 -9.04
C TRP A 89 -12.79 -3.15 -10.06
N ASP A 90 -13.61 -2.64 -10.97
CA ASP A 90 -14.35 -3.43 -11.97
C ASP A 90 -13.94 -3.14 -13.42
N GLN A 91 -13.00 -2.20 -13.63
CA GLN A 91 -12.58 -1.80 -14.96
C GLN A 91 -11.52 -2.74 -15.54
N ASN A 92 -11.48 -2.80 -16.87
CA ASN A 92 -10.57 -3.67 -17.63
C ASN A 92 -9.22 -3.00 -17.93
N PHE A 93 -8.71 -2.19 -16.97
CA PHE A 93 -7.39 -1.56 -17.07
C PHE A 93 -6.37 -2.32 -16.20
N PRO A 94 -5.18 -2.70 -16.74
CA PRO A 94 -4.22 -3.51 -16.02
C PRO A 94 -3.64 -2.79 -14.80
N LEU A 95 -3.85 -3.37 -13.62
CA LEU A 95 -3.32 -2.86 -12.35
C LEU A 95 -2.40 -3.87 -11.69
N THR A 96 -1.31 -3.37 -11.10
CA THR A 96 -0.46 -4.14 -10.18
C THR A 96 -0.42 -3.43 -8.83
N VAL A 97 -0.88 -4.10 -7.79
CA VAL A 97 -1.00 -3.54 -6.45
C VAL A 97 -0.02 -4.21 -5.50
N HIS A 98 0.83 -3.41 -4.87
CA HIS A 98 1.74 -3.83 -3.83
C HIS A 98 1.35 -3.16 -2.51
N THR A 99 0.93 -3.94 -1.52
CA THR A 99 0.66 -3.44 -0.17
C THR A 99 1.81 -3.81 0.76
N ILE A 100 2.34 -2.83 1.49
CA ILE A 100 3.61 -2.95 2.23
C ILE A 100 3.35 -2.68 3.70
N ALA A 101 3.71 -3.62 4.58
CA ALA A 101 3.52 -3.49 6.03
C ALA A 101 2.09 -3.04 6.40
N THR A 102 1.08 -3.67 5.79
CA THR A 102 -0.31 -3.22 5.84
C THR A 102 -1.09 -4.00 6.90
N PRO A 103 -1.75 -3.31 7.85
CA PRO A 103 -2.53 -3.95 8.91
C PRO A 103 -3.97 -4.27 8.44
N LEU A 104 -4.12 -5.20 7.50
CA LEU A 104 -5.41 -5.54 6.86
C LEU A 104 -6.44 -6.14 7.82
N ALA A 105 -5.98 -6.82 8.90
CA ALA A 105 -6.84 -7.37 9.94
C ALA A 105 -7.01 -6.42 11.15
N THR A 106 -6.80 -5.11 10.96
CA THR A 106 -6.90 -4.15 12.06
C THR A 106 -8.35 -3.96 12.51
N ASN A 107 -8.54 -3.81 13.82
CA ASN A 107 -9.83 -3.42 14.43
C ASN A 107 -9.83 -1.95 14.89
N ARG A 108 -8.83 -1.18 14.51
CA ARG A 108 -8.61 0.21 14.97
C ARG A 108 -9.80 1.14 14.73
N PHE A 109 -10.66 0.82 13.78
CA PHE A 109 -11.81 1.64 13.39
C PHE A 109 -13.15 1.11 13.91
N GLU A 110 -13.16 0.03 14.71
CA GLU A 110 -14.40 -0.58 15.21
C GLU A 110 -15.23 0.38 16.06
N ASP A 111 -14.57 1.27 16.83
CA ASP A 111 -15.22 2.25 17.71
C ASP A 111 -15.44 3.63 17.03
N SER A 112 -15.10 3.76 15.75
CA SER A 112 -15.28 4.99 14.99
C SER A 112 -16.61 4.99 14.24
N HIS A 113 -17.04 6.16 13.76
CA HIS A 113 -18.17 6.28 12.82
C HIS A 113 -17.88 5.65 11.44
N CYS A 114 -16.75 4.99 11.32
CA CYS A 114 -16.27 4.35 10.12
C CYS A 114 -16.86 2.95 9.97
N SER A 115 -17.39 2.64 8.80
CA SER A 115 -17.93 1.30 8.47
C SER A 115 -16.83 0.26 8.24
N PHE A 116 -15.56 0.67 8.15
CA PHE A 116 -14.44 -0.24 7.91
C PHE A 116 -14.19 -1.12 9.13
N LYS A 117 -14.25 -2.42 8.89
CA LYS A 117 -13.78 -3.46 9.82
C LYS A 117 -12.71 -4.26 9.12
N GLY A 118 -11.59 -4.50 9.79
CA GLY A 118 -10.54 -5.36 9.25
C GLY A 118 -11.11 -6.72 8.86
N LYS A 119 -10.82 -7.15 7.64
CA LYS A 119 -11.28 -8.45 7.13
C LYS A 119 -10.22 -9.51 7.38
N LYS A 120 -10.65 -10.76 7.59
CA LYS A 120 -9.73 -11.92 7.61
C LYS A 120 -9.42 -12.44 6.20
N THR A 121 -10.27 -12.09 5.23
CA THR A 121 -10.15 -12.50 3.83
C THR A 121 -10.43 -11.31 2.93
N TYR A 122 -9.58 -11.11 1.94
CA TYR A 122 -9.77 -10.17 0.84
C TYR A 122 -9.91 -10.97 -0.46
N GLU A 123 -10.81 -10.55 -1.32
CA GLU A 123 -11.00 -11.12 -2.65
C GLU A 123 -10.55 -10.07 -3.66
N ILE A 124 -9.53 -10.41 -4.44
CA ILE A 124 -8.94 -9.49 -5.42
C ILE A 124 -9.51 -9.82 -6.79
N ASN A 125 -9.94 -8.81 -7.51
CA ASN A 125 -10.44 -8.94 -8.87
C ASN A 125 -9.36 -9.58 -9.77
N GLU A 126 -9.78 -10.43 -10.70
CA GLU A 126 -8.90 -11.17 -11.62
C GLU A 126 -8.07 -10.26 -12.55
N ASN A 127 -8.52 -9.02 -12.78
CA ASN A 127 -7.81 -8.01 -13.56
C ASN A 127 -6.64 -7.34 -12.81
N ILE A 128 -6.47 -7.66 -11.53
CA ILE A 128 -5.44 -7.06 -10.66
C ILE A 128 -4.37 -8.08 -10.29
N THR A 129 -3.12 -7.75 -10.55
CA THR A 129 -1.99 -8.47 -9.96
C THR A 129 -1.72 -7.90 -8.56
N TYR A 130 -2.02 -8.66 -7.51
CA TYR A 130 -1.91 -8.19 -6.13
C TYR A 130 -0.83 -8.92 -5.36
N THR A 131 0.00 -8.17 -4.61
CA THR A 131 1.01 -8.72 -3.70
C THR A 131 1.02 -7.97 -2.36
N GLN A 132 0.77 -8.70 -1.27
CA GLN A 132 0.99 -8.20 0.09
C GLN A 132 2.42 -8.54 0.55
N TRP A 133 3.18 -7.51 0.95
CA TRP A 133 4.52 -7.64 1.52
C TRP A 133 4.46 -7.47 3.04
N LYS A 134 4.69 -8.56 3.77
CA LYS A 134 4.58 -8.60 5.24
C LYS A 134 5.91 -8.40 5.90
N THR A 135 6.00 -7.44 6.81
CA THR A 135 7.14 -7.30 7.72
C THR A 135 7.12 -8.38 8.82
N VAL A 136 8.26 -8.64 9.43
CA VAL A 136 8.33 -9.47 10.64
C VAL A 136 7.71 -8.69 11.80
N LYS A 137 6.54 -9.11 12.30
CA LYS A 137 5.74 -8.41 13.32
C LYS A 137 6.58 -7.90 14.49
N ASN A 138 7.39 -8.76 15.10
CA ASN A 138 8.17 -8.41 16.28
C ASN A 138 9.30 -7.41 16.01
N GLN A 139 9.64 -7.19 14.74
CA GLN A 139 10.63 -6.21 14.30
C GLN A 139 9.97 -4.97 13.69
N ASP A 140 8.66 -4.99 13.46
CA ASP A 140 7.91 -3.86 12.94
C ASP A 140 7.56 -2.86 14.06
N GLY A 141 7.98 -1.61 13.91
CA GLY A 141 7.76 -0.58 14.93
C GLY A 141 6.29 -0.28 15.20
N ALA A 142 5.43 -0.47 14.21
CA ALA A 142 3.99 -0.25 14.33
C ALA A 142 3.26 -1.46 14.93
N PHE A 143 3.77 -2.70 14.73
CA PHE A 143 3.04 -3.92 15.06
C PHE A 143 3.60 -4.71 16.23
N LYS A 144 4.86 -4.49 16.64
CA LYS A 144 5.55 -5.28 17.66
C LYS A 144 4.84 -5.31 19.02
N HIS A 145 4.04 -4.29 19.31
CA HIS A 145 3.31 -4.16 20.58
C HIS A 145 1.89 -4.76 20.55
N LEU A 146 1.44 -5.21 19.39
CA LEU A 146 0.13 -5.83 19.24
C LEU A 146 0.16 -7.29 19.65
N GLU A 147 -0.93 -7.79 20.23
CA GLU A 147 -1.07 -9.21 20.60
C GLU A 147 -1.05 -10.12 19.37
N PHE A 148 -1.71 -9.70 18.30
CA PHE A 148 -1.77 -10.45 17.03
C PHE A 148 -1.02 -9.72 15.91
N ASP A 149 -0.74 -10.42 14.81
CA ASP A 149 -0.17 -9.81 13.61
C ASP A 149 -1.31 -9.29 12.70
N PRO A 150 -1.49 -7.96 12.59
CA PRO A 150 -2.57 -7.40 11.81
C PRO A 150 -2.39 -7.58 10.29
N GLN A 151 -1.24 -8.11 9.87
CA GLN A 151 -0.96 -8.43 8.48
C GLN A 151 -1.44 -9.84 8.09
N ASN A 152 -1.89 -10.66 9.07
CA ASN A 152 -2.30 -12.04 8.83
C ASN A 152 -3.73 -12.10 8.29
N VAL A 153 -3.84 -12.11 6.98
CA VAL A 153 -5.09 -12.25 6.23
C VAL A 153 -4.91 -13.25 5.09
N LEU A 154 -6.01 -13.80 4.63
CA LEU A 154 -6.06 -14.57 3.39
C LEU A 154 -6.33 -13.62 2.23
N ILE A 155 -5.48 -13.63 1.21
CA ILE A 155 -5.68 -12.88 -0.03
C ILE A 155 -6.03 -13.88 -1.14
N LYS A 156 -7.30 -13.97 -1.48
CA LYS A 156 -7.75 -14.76 -2.63
C LYS A 156 -7.49 -13.97 -3.91
N GLY A 157 -6.91 -14.60 -4.91
CA GLY A 157 -6.52 -13.95 -6.17
C GLY A 157 -5.19 -13.17 -6.11
N GLY A 158 -4.52 -13.13 -4.95
CA GLY A 158 -3.25 -12.44 -4.77
C GLY A 158 -2.17 -13.29 -4.12
N LYS A 159 -1.01 -12.67 -3.90
CA LYS A 159 0.17 -13.29 -3.26
C LYS A 159 0.46 -12.62 -1.92
N VAL A 160 0.97 -13.40 -0.96
CA VAL A 160 1.49 -12.90 0.33
C VAL A 160 2.95 -13.29 0.42
N ILE A 161 3.83 -12.30 0.57
CA ILE A 161 5.28 -12.50 0.65
C ILE A 161 5.79 -11.94 1.98
N ALA A 162 6.47 -12.79 2.75
CA ALA A 162 7.15 -12.36 3.95
C ALA A 162 8.47 -11.68 3.61
N LEU A 163 8.70 -10.51 4.19
CA LEU A 163 9.95 -9.77 4.07
C LEU A 163 11.02 -10.38 5.00
N PRO A 164 12.31 -10.28 4.66
CA PRO A 164 13.37 -10.68 5.58
C PRO A 164 13.37 -9.76 6.81
N GLY A 165 13.81 -10.31 7.96
CA GLY A 165 13.91 -9.51 9.19
C GLY A 165 15.00 -8.44 9.14
N THR A 166 16.01 -8.62 8.28
CA THR A 166 17.16 -7.70 8.14
C THR A 166 17.48 -7.42 6.68
N TRP A 167 18.00 -6.23 6.41
CA TRP A 167 18.46 -5.81 5.11
C TRP A 167 19.56 -4.74 5.24
N LYS A 168 20.64 -4.86 4.46
CA LYS A 168 21.81 -3.97 4.54
C LYS A 168 22.29 -3.78 5.99
N ASN A 169 22.49 -4.90 6.69
CA ASN A 169 22.96 -5.00 8.08
C ASN A 169 22.11 -4.24 9.13
N SER A 170 20.83 -3.99 8.81
CA SER A 170 19.93 -3.35 9.75
C SER A 170 18.55 -4.01 9.71
N ARG A 171 17.78 -3.78 10.77
CA ARG A 171 16.41 -4.26 10.87
C ARG A 171 15.55 -3.72 9.72
N LEU A 172 14.83 -4.60 9.03
CA LEU A 172 13.84 -4.26 8.03
C LEU A 172 12.48 -4.12 8.70
N GLY A 173 12.21 -2.95 9.26
CA GLY A 173 10.96 -2.64 9.95
C GLY A 173 9.96 -1.89 9.06
N HIS A 174 8.98 -1.28 9.71
CA HIS A 174 7.79 -0.69 9.08
C HIS A 174 8.11 0.22 7.86
N ASN A 175 8.87 1.28 8.07
CA ASN A 175 9.12 2.28 7.01
C ASN A 175 10.21 1.82 6.02
N LYS A 176 11.23 1.10 6.50
CA LYS A 176 12.33 0.64 5.65
C LYS A 176 11.89 -0.42 4.64
N SER A 177 10.78 -1.10 4.92
CA SER A 177 10.16 -2.06 4.00
C SER A 177 9.76 -1.45 2.66
N ILE A 178 9.39 -0.16 2.63
CA ILE A 178 9.05 0.56 1.39
C ILE A 178 10.24 0.52 0.43
N GLN A 179 11.42 0.95 0.90
CA GLN A 179 12.63 0.98 0.07
C GLN A 179 13.00 -0.42 -0.45
N TRP A 180 12.92 -1.44 0.42
CA TRP A 180 13.22 -2.81 0.04
C TRP A 180 12.29 -3.30 -1.08
N VAL A 181 10.98 -3.05 -0.94
CA VAL A 181 10.00 -3.45 -1.95
C VAL A 181 10.23 -2.71 -3.25
N CYS A 182 10.47 -1.40 -3.21
CA CYS A 182 10.78 -0.62 -4.41
C CYS A 182 12.01 -1.16 -5.16
N GLU A 183 13.11 -1.51 -4.46
CA GLU A 183 14.28 -2.14 -5.07
C GLU A 183 13.91 -3.47 -5.76
N LYS A 184 13.07 -4.30 -5.13
CA LYS A 184 12.67 -5.60 -5.69
C LYS A 184 11.76 -5.46 -6.89
N VAL A 185 10.79 -4.57 -6.81
CA VAL A 185 9.78 -4.34 -7.85
C VAL A 185 10.43 -3.76 -9.10
N ILE A 186 11.37 -2.80 -8.98
CA ILE A 186 12.11 -2.24 -10.10
C ILE A 186 13.07 -3.26 -10.70
N GLY A 187 13.79 -4.01 -9.87
CA GLY A 187 14.79 -5.01 -10.30
C GLY A 187 14.20 -6.29 -10.90
N SER A 188 12.88 -6.46 -10.88
CA SER A 188 12.17 -7.63 -11.44
C SER A 188 11.64 -7.43 -12.86
N ARG A 189 12.01 -6.30 -13.49
CA ARG A 189 11.68 -5.96 -14.90
C ARG A 189 12.82 -6.09 -15.89
#